data_43bad71f7522c34558973e635c7f1809
#
_entry.id   43bad71f7522c34558973e635c7f1809
#
_cell.length_a   1.000
_cell.length_b   1.000
_cell.length_c   1.000
_cell.angle_alpha   90.00
_cell.angle_beta   90.00
_cell.angle_gamma   90.00
#
_symmetry.space_group_name_H-M   'P 1'
#
loop_
_entity.id
_entity.type
_entity.pdbx_description
1 polymer ?
#
loop_
_entity_poly.entity_id
_entity_poly.type
_entity_poly.pdbx_seq_one_letter_code
_entity_poly.pdbx_strand_id
1 'polypeptide(L)' 'MQELSLKRAERLKPIVIEVAGEPQGVVVPDAEGFRFLAVKLPAFPIDGQHFTSVELAHVAVRKTVLTHQPEISA' A
#
# COMPACT_ATOMS: atom_id res chain seq x y z
N MET A 1 -20.00 19.42 13.35
CA MET A 1 -20.27 18.28 12.83
C MET A 1 -19.71 18.05 11.52
N GLN A 2 -19.95 18.90 10.60
CA GLN A 2 -19.46 18.73 9.32
C GLN A 2 -17.99 18.78 9.26
N GLU A 3 -17.35 19.55 10.09
CA GLU A 3 -15.95 19.60 10.10
C GLU A 3 -15.33 18.32 10.48
N LEU A 4 -15.93 17.61 11.40
CA LEU A 4 -15.44 16.34 11.79
C LEU A 4 -15.50 15.37 10.66
N SER A 5 -16.52 15.42 9.88
CA SER A 5 -16.66 14.54 8.74
C SER A 5 -15.59 14.78 7.75
N LEU A 6 -15.27 16.00 7.49
CA LEU A 6 -14.24 16.32 6.53
C LEU A 6 -12.90 15.82 6.99
N LYS A 7 -12.60 15.97 8.26
CA LYS A 7 -11.35 15.49 8.76
C LYS A 7 -11.27 14.00 8.66
N ARG A 8 -12.37 13.35 8.93
CA ARG A 8 -12.41 11.93 8.83
C ARG A 8 -12.15 11.49 7.41
N ALA A 9 -12.73 12.15 6.47
CA ALA A 9 -12.54 11.81 5.08
C ALA A 9 -11.09 11.96 4.68
N GLU A 10 -10.44 12.98 5.16
CA GLU A 10 -9.05 13.15 4.84
C GLU A 10 -8.19 12.07 5.43
N ARG A 11 -8.52 11.62 6.62
CA ARG A 11 -7.76 10.58 7.22
C ARG A 11 -7.94 9.26 6.52
N LEU A 12 -8.99 9.09 5.77
CA LEU A 12 -9.23 7.85 5.06
C LEU A 12 -8.72 7.87 3.64
N LYS A 13 -8.01 8.91 3.24
CA LYS A 13 -7.52 8.96 1.89
C LYS A 13 -6.48 7.90 1.67
N PRO A 14 -6.52 7.20 0.57
CA PRO A 14 -5.51 6.19 0.26
C PRO A 14 -4.18 6.86 -0.04
N ILE A 15 -3.10 6.19 0.29
CA ILE A 15 -1.78 6.67 0.02
C ILE A 15 -1.14 5.72 -0.97
N VAL A 16 -0.68 6.24 -2.09
CA VAL A 16 -0.10 5.41 -3.13
C VAL A 16 1.28 4.94 -2.73
N ILE A 17 1.56 3.67 -2.95
CA ILE A 17 2.88 3.11 -2.69
C ILE A 17 3.54 2.85 -4.04
N GLU A 18 4.66 3.52 -4.29
CA GLU A 18 5.38 3.36 -5.53
C GLU A 18 6.69 2.65 -5.30
N VAL A 19 7.11 1.87 -6.26
CA VAL A 19 8.41 1.23 -6.23
C VAL A 19 9.04 1.50 -7.57
N ALA A 20 10.24 2.07 -7.56
CA ALA A 20 10.96 2.41 -8.78
C ALA A 20 10.12 3.29 -9.71
N GLY A 21 9.35 4.18 -9.11
CA GLY A 21 8.58 5.13 -9.91
C GLY A 21 7.25 4.61 -10.41
N GLU A 22 6.88 3.38 -10.07
CA GLU A 22 5.61 2.84 -10.53
C GLU A 22 4.70 2.56 -9.38
N PRO A 23 3.45 2.95 -9.45
CA PRO A 23 2.49 2.68 -8.38
C PRO A 23 2.20 1.19 -8.33
N GLN A 24 2.36 0.60 -7.16
CA GLN A 24 2.12 -0.83 -7.00
C GLN A 24 0.82 -1.08 -6.26
N GLY A 25 0.33 -0.13 -5.52
CA GLY A 25 -0.90 -0.27 -4.78
C GLY A 25 -1.10 0.93 -3.91
N VAL A 26 -2.06 0.83 -3.00
CA VAL A 26 -2.35 1.92 -2.08
C VAL A 26 -2.51 1.36 -0.69
N VAL A 27 -2.29 2.18 0.33
CA VAL A 27 -2.62 1.78 1.69
C VAL A 27 -3.78 2.65 2.14
N VAL A 28 -4.72 2.03 2.81
CA VAL A 28 -5.91 2.70 3.28
C VAL A 28 -5.92 2.60 4.80
N PRO A 29 -6.10 3.69 5.51
CA PRO A 29 -6.17 3.62 6.96
C PRO A 29 -7.35 2.76 7.41
N ASP A 30 -7.14 1.95 8.42
CA ASP A 30 -8.25 1.21 8.98
C ASP A 30 -8.04 1.15 10.49
N ALA A 31 -8.85 0.36 11.15
CA ALA A 31 -8.89 0.41 12.61
C ALA A 31 -7.57 0.07 13.24
N GLU A 32 -6.78 -0.75 12.62
CA GLU A 32 -5.56 -1.18 13.21
C GLU A 32 -4.33 -0.69 12.53
N GLY A 33 -4.44 0.29 11.71
CA GLY A 33 -3.29 0.83 11.02
C GLY A 33 -3.62 1.06 9.58
N PHE A 34 -2.96 0.32 8.69
CA PHE A 34 -3.15 0.51 7.26
C PHE A 34 -3.30 -0.82 6.57
N ARG A 35 -4.16 -0.85 5.58
CA ARG A 35 -4.34 -2.07 4.79
C ARG A 35 -3.82 -1.79 3.39
N PHE A 36 -3.01 -2.69 2.86
CA PHE A 36 -2.46 -2.53 1.52
C PHE A 36 -3.37 -3.19 0.50
N LEU A 37 -3.65 -2.48 -0.58
CA LEU A 37 -4.44 -3.00 -1.69
C LEU A 37 -3.60 -2.92 -2.93
N ALA A 38 -3.29 -4.04 -3.52
CA ALA A 38 -2.41 -4.10 -4.67
C ALA A 38 -3.13 -3.72 -5.94
N VAL A 39 -2.44 -3.03 -6.84
CA VAL A 39 -2.99 -2.75 -8.16
C VAL A 39 -2.13 -3.32 -9.24
N LYS A 40 -0.90 -3.78 -8.93
CA LYS A 40 -0.05 -4.40 -9.92
C LYS A 40 0.25 -5.81 -9.50
N LEU A 41 0.43 -6.66 -10.48
CA LEU A 41 0.65 -8.08 -10.21
C LEU A 41 1.80 -8.35 -9.27
N PRO A 42 2.95 -7.69 -9.39
CA PRO A 42 4.07 -8.02 -8.51
C PRO A 42 3.76 -7.79 -7.04
N ALA A 43 2.77 -6.96 -6.73
CA ALA A 43 2.43 -6.68 -5.35
C ALA A 43 1.28 -7.51 -4.82
N PHE A 44 0.66 -8.33 -5.66
CA PHE A 44 -0.48 -9.12 -5.25
C PHE A 44 -0.20 -10.08 -4.09
N PRO A 45 0.99 -10.63 -3.95
CA PRO A 45 1.21 -11.56 -2.83
C PRO A 45 0.91 -10.97 -1.46
N ILE A 46 0.97 -9.65 -1.31
CA ILE A 46 0.67 -9.07 -0.02
C ILE A 46 -0.60 -8.22 -0.05
N ASP A 47 -1.44 -8.44 -1.06
CA ASP A 47 -2.70 -7.73 -1.16
C ASP A 47 -3.53 -8.03 0.08
N GLY A 48 -4.07 -7.00 0.71
CA GLY A 48 -4.91 -7.16 1.87
C GLY A 48 -4.20 -7.22 3.21
N GLN A 49 -2.88 -7.19 3.20
CA GLN A 49 -2.15 -7.26 4.47
C GLN A 49 -2.23 -5.95 5.22
N HIS A 50 -2.15 -6.04 6.54
CA HIS A 50 -2.18 -4.87 7.39
C HIS A 50 -0.78 -4.50 7.82
N PHE A 51 -0.54 -3.21 7.97
CA PHE A 51 0.73 -2.72 8.44
C PHE A 51 0.47 -1.64 9.48
N THR A 52 1.36 -1.49 10.44
CA THR A 52 1.16 -0.50 11.49
C THR A 52 1.58 0.89 11.04
N SER A 53 2.31 0.99 9.93
CA SER A 53 2.69 2.31 9.43
C SER A 53 2.82 2.25 7.93
N VAL A 54 2.78 3.41 7.30
CA VAL A 54 2.96 3.50 5.86
C VAL A 54 4.36 3.07 5.49
N GLU A 55 5.34 3.38 6.32
CA GLU A 55 6.70 3.00 6.03
C GLU A 55 6.89 1.51 5.99
N LEU A 56 6.27 0.81 6.93
CA LEU A 56 6.38 -0.64 6.92
C LEU A 56 5.70 -1.23 5.70
N ALA A 57 4.60 -0.65 5.30
CA ALA A 57 3.93 -1.11 4.10
C ALA A 57 4.83 -0.91 2.88
N HIS A 58 5.47 0.24 2.81
CA HIS A 58 6.33 0.55 1.68
C HIS A 58 7.49 -0.43 1.61
N VAL A 59 8.09 -0.75 2.74
CA VAL A 59 9.20 -1.70 2.76
C VAL A 59 8.73 -3.07 2.29
N ALA A 60 7.57 -3.50 2.76
CA ALA A 60 7.05 -4.81 2.38
C ALA A 60 6.73 -4.86 0.90
N VAL A 61 6.12 -3.80 0.36
CA VAL A 61 5.79 -3.78 -1.05
C VAL A 61 7.06 -3.82 -1.89
N ARG A 62 8.06 -3.03 -1.50
CA ARG A 62 9.28 -2.99 -2.24
C ARG A 62 9.95 -4.34 -2.27
N LYS A 63 10.04 -5.01 -1.13
CA LYS A 63 10.61 -6.34 -1.10
C LYS A 63 9.82 -7.31 -1.94
N THR A 64 8.52 -7.24 -1.87
CA THR A 64 7.67 -8.15 -2.62
C THR A 64 7.84 -7.94 -4.12
N VAL A 65 7.85 -6.70 -4.55
CA VAL A 65 7.97 -6.41 -5.95
C VAL A 65 9.33 -6.83 -6.48
N LEU A 66 10.38 -6.54 -5.75
CA LEU A 66 11.72 -6.89 -6.21
C LEU A 66 11.94 -8.39 -6.25
N THR A 67 11.37 -9.08 -5.29
CA THR A 67 11.49 -10.52 -5.28
C THR A 67 10.70 -11.17 -6.39
N HIS A 68 9.64 -10.51 -6.83
CA HIS A 68 8.73 -11.07 -7.79
C HIS A 68 9.14 -10.79 -9.20
N GLN A 69 10.33 -10.35 -9.47
CA GLN A 69 10.70 -10.04 -10.75
C GLN A 69 11.66 -10.98 -11.26
N PRO A 70 11.35 -11.98 -11.59
CA PRO A 70 12.22 -12.95 -11.95
C PRO A 70 12.62 -13.04 -13.26
N GLU A 71 11.85 -12.94 -13.81
CA GLU A 71 11.98 -13.14 -14.99
C GLU A 71 12.96 -12.77 -15.51
N ILE A 72 13.11 -12.30 -15.14
CA ILE A 72 13.94 -11.79 -15.59
C ILE A 72 14.79 -12.55 -15.85
N SER A 73 14.69 -13.01 -15.40
CA SER A 73 15.51 -13.56 -15.59
C SER A 73 15.62 -14.21 -16.49
N ALA A 74 15.17 -14.44 -16.63
CA ALA A 74 15.28 -15.16 -17.49
C ALA A 74 15.91 -14.90 -18.37
#